data_f11d55d18821f1b63e6a05d38590104d
#
_entry.id   f11d55d18821f1b63e6a05d38590104d
#
_cell.length_a   1.000
_cell.length_b   1.000
_cell.length_c   1.000
_cell.angle_alpha   90.00
_cell.angle_beta   90.00
_cell.angle_gamma   90.00
#
_symmetry.space_group_name_H-M   'P 1'
#
loop_
_entity.id
_entity.type
_entity.pdbx_description
1 polymer ?
#
loop_
_entity_poly.entity_id
_entity_poly.type
_entity_poly.pdbx_seq_one_letter_code
_entity_poly.pdbx_strand_id
1 'polypeptide(L)'
;MWWLMRLCAVSMNEQVSKRCVIWFRRDLRLMDQAAVAAAVAEGYELVPVFLWETGQAWEMGAAQQWWLHHALDELSQMVESLGGKLHLAHAHKASQATIISLLKASGADAIYWGRRYAPQEVAHDAALKQALQSEGFEVKSFNTMLLHEPMQMFNKSGNPYQVFTPYYKNCLNYEVAACHALELATSRWASVDWGVSLECLSLIPEIPWYGGFESKWCPRRDAALVMLEQWAGGAVDRYDASRNMMASEVTSRLSPYLAFGQLSPREIWHACAANGAPYQRQLVWREFSYYLMYHFPHSVDQSLKLEWQLFPWQRDTETVERWQQGKTGIPVVDAAMRQLWQTGWMHNRARMVVASVLVKYLQQDWMLGAQWFWDTLLDADLANNSMGWQWSAGCGADAAPYFRVMNPVLQSQKFDPTGEYIRRFVPELTEVPDKYIHAPWEMPELLATQYLKPNSIYLHPIVEPKEGRQRALEALEKFKQAKEAQ
;
A
#
# COMPACT_ATOMS: atom_id res chain seq x y z
N MET A 1 0.56 7.51 82.71
CA MET A 1 -0.12 8.39 81.80
C MET A 1 0.09 7.82 80.39
N TRP A 2 -0.87 7.11 79.89
CA TRP A 2 -0.85 6.34 78.63
C TRP A 2 -1.18 7.29 77.47
N TRP A 3 -0.33 7.36 76.45
CA TRP A 3 -0.66 7.95 75.14
C TRP A 3 -0.74 6.84 74.11
N LEU A 4 -1.96 6.63 73.61
CA LEU A 4 -2.30 5.76 72.49
C LEU A 4 -1.69 6.29 71.22
N MET A 5 -0.75 5.56 70.63
CA MET A 5 -0.42 5.67 69.21
C MET A 5 -1.52 4.96 68.40
N ARG A 6 -2.39 5.73 67.75
CA ARG A 6 -3.22 5.25 66.65
C ARG A 6 -2.33 5.19 65.42
N LEU A 7 -1.94 4.00 65.03
CA LEU A 7 -1.48 3.69 63.67
C LEU A 7 -2.66 3.83 62.73
N CYS A 8 -2.72 4.93 61.93
CA CYS A 8 -3.52 5.02 60.73
C CYS A 8 -2.87 4.09 59.70
N ALA A 9 -3.39 2.86 59.60
CA ALA A 9 -3.19 2.05 58.42
C ALA A 9 -3.90 2.75 57.25
N VAL A 10 -3.13 3.50 56.50
CA VAL A 10 -3.58 3.91 55.14
C VAL A 10 -3.63 2.61 54.36
N SER A 11 -4.81 2.06 54.22
CA SER A 11 -5.08 1.02 53.21
C SER A 11 -4.79 1.66 51.86
N MET A 12 -3.61 1.43 51.34
CA MET A 12 -3.40 1.58 49.89
C MET A 12 -4.33 0.54 49.24
N ASN A 13 -5.49 0.99 48.85
CA ASN A 13 -6.28 0.30 47.84
C ASN A 13 -5.35 0.22 46.62
N GLU A 14 -4.72 -0.92 46.37
CA GLU A 14 -4.15 -1.24 45.06
C GLU A 14 -5.34 -1.20 44.07
N GLN A 15 -5.60 -0.03 43.50
CA GLN A 15 -6.51 0.10 42.41
C GLN A 15 -5.92 -0.75 41.27
N VAL A 16 -6.45 -1.96 41.09
CA VAL A 16 -6.08 -2.84 39.98
C VAL A 16 -6.18 -1.97 38.70
N SER A 17 -5.04 -1.68 38.12
CA SER A 17 -5.00 -0.83 36.92
C SER A 17 -5.73 -1.56 35.80
N LYS A 18 -6.73 -0.90 35.23
CA LYS A 18 -7.43 -1.44 34.06
C LYS A 18 -6.45 -1.60 32.88
N ARG A 19 -6.61 -2.68 32.12
CA ARG A 19 -5.76 -2.99 30.97
C ARG A 19 -6.51 -2.83 29.67
N CYS A 20 -5.84 -2.29 28.65
CA CYS A 20 -6.33 -2.19 27.30
C CYS A 20 -5.40 -2.90 26.31
N VAL A 21 -5.93 -3.86 25.56
CA VAL A 21 -5.23 -4.43 24.42
C VAL A 21 -5.20 -3.39 23.31
N ILE A 22 -4.01 -3.06 22.82
CA ILE A 22 -3.81 -2.27 21.61
C ILE A 22 -3.49 -3.23 20.48
N TRP A 23 -4.46 -3.45 19.63
CA TRP A 23 -4.33 -4.37 18.51
C TRP A 23 -3.82 -3.64 17.27
N PHE A 24 -2.50 -3.71 17.03
CA PHE A 24 -1.85 -3.19 15.83
C PHE A 24 -2.18 -4.03 14.60
N ARG A 25 -2.30 -3.35 13.46
CA ARG A 25 -2.57 -3.96 12.15
C ARG A 25 -1.64 -3.35 11.09
N ARG A 26 -2.17 -2.55 10.15
CA ARG A 26 -1.39 -1.73 9.21
C ARG A 26 -1.20 -0.30 9.73
N ASP A 27 -0.88 -0.18 11.01
CA ASP A 27 -0.67 1.09 11.72
C ASP A 27 0.48 0.94 12.74
N LEU A 28 1.59 0.35 12.27
CA LEU A 28 2.74 -0.10 13.05
C LEU A 28 3.60 1.08 13.54
N ARG A 29 3.03 1.88 14.42
CA ARG A 29 3.70 3.02 15.08
C ARG A 29 3.09 3.30 16.44
N LEU A 30 3.85 3.96 17.31
CA LEU A 30 3.37 4.42 18.62
C LEU A 30 2.94 5.90 18.57
N MET A 31 3.68 6.75 17.86
CA MET A 31 3.34 8.18 17.69
C MET A 31 2.24 8.36 16.65
N ASP A 32 1.40 9.38 16.86
CA ASP A 32 0.19 9.62 16.04
C ASP A 32 -0.70 8.39 15.87
N GLN A 33 -0.79 7.56 16.92
CA GLN A 33 -1.60 6.34 16.97
C GLN A 33 -2.82 6.58 17.86
N ALA A 34 -3.98 6.78 17.24
CA ALA A 34 -5.19 7.20 17.94
C ALA A 34 -5.69 6.19 18.99
N ALA A 35 -5.49 4.87 18.78
CA ALA A 35 -5.86 3.85 19.75
C ALA A 35 -4.97 3.91 20.99
N VAL A 36 -3.66 4.09 20.80
CA VAL A 36 -2.69 4.30 21.90
C VAL A 36 -3.03 5.59 22.66
N ALA A 37 -3.25 6.69 21.92
CA ALA A 37 -3.59 7.98 22.50
C ALA A 37 -4.84 7.92 23.41
N ALA A 38 -5.88 7.27 22.93
CA ALA A 38 -7.14 7.12 23.68
C ALA A 38 -6.93 6.28 24.95
N ALA A 39 -6.24 5.15 24.84
CA ALA A 39 -6.01 4.25 25.99
C ALA A 39 -5.11 4.92 27.06
N VAL A 40 -4.08 5.67 26.65
CA VAL A 40 -3.25 6.45 27.57
C VAL A 40 -4.07 7.54 28.25
N ALA A 41 -4.88 8.30 27.51
CA ALA A 41 -5.72 9.37 28.07
C ALA A 41 -6.76 8.84 29.07
N GLU A 42 -7.23 7.60 28.90
CA GLU A 42 -8.16 6.92 29.79
C GLU A 42 -7.47 6.20 30.96
N GLY A 43 -6.13 6.27 31.03
CA GLY A 43 -5.35 5.75 32.15
C GLY A 43 -5.13 4.24 32.16
N TYR A 44 -5.35 3.57 31.03
CA TYR A 44 -5.12 2.13 30.91
C TYR A 44 -3.63 1.77 30.96
N GLU A 45 -3.35 0.56 31.48
CA GLU A 45 -2.11 -0.17 31.24
C GLU A 45 -2.22 -0.86 29.88
N LEU A 46 -1.22 -0.65 29.00
CA LEU A 46 -1.28 -1.05 27.61
C LEU A 46 -0.74 -2.46 27.39
N VAL A 47 -1.45 -3.28 26.64
CA VAL A 47 -1.01 -4.61 26.16
C VAL A 47 -0.94 -4.57 24.65
N PRO A 48 0.23 -4.27 24.05
CA PRO A 48 0.37 -4.17 22.61
C PRO A 48 0.40 -5.57 21.97
N VAL A 49 -0.40 -5.76 20.93
CA VAL A 49 -0.62 -7.05 20.26
C VAL A 49 -0.61 -6.88 18.75
N PHE A 50 0.00 -7.83 18.05
CA PHE A 50 -0.17 -8.02 16.61
C PHE A 50 -0.58 -9.46 16.32
N LEU A 51 -1.60 -9.62 15.47
CA LEU A 51 -2.06 -10.94 15.00
C LEU A 51 -1.71 -11.09 13.53
N TRP A 52 -0.93 -12.11 13.19
CA TRP A 52 -0.72 -12.51 11.81
C TRP A 52 -1.93 -13.30 11.31
N GLU A 53 -2.77 -12.62 10.52
CA GLU A 53 -4.02 -13.18 10.02
C GLU A 53 -3.80 -13.85 8.65
N THR A 54 -4.18 -15.13 8.53
CA THR A 54 -4.16 -15.90 7.28
C THR A 54 -5.55 -16.39 6.90
N GLY A 55 -5.72 -16.94 5.69
CA GLY A 55 -6.99 -17.49 5.18
C GLY A 55 -7.94 -16.45 4.60
N GLN A 56 -7.46 -15.25 4.30
CA GLN A 56 -8.24 -14.19 3.66
C GLN A 56 -8.09 -14.21 2.13
N ALA A 57 -9.01 -13.59 1.39
CA ALA A 57 -8.98 -13.58 -0.09
C ALA A 57 -7.74 -12.87 -0.68
N TRP A 58 -7.27 -11.82 0.01
CA TRP A 58 -6.07 -11.06 -0.35
C TRP A 58 -5.05 -11.19 0.79
N GLU A 59 -4.51 -12.40 0.94
CA GLU A 59 -3.40 -12.61 1.88
C GLU A 59 -2.21 -11.73 1.49
N MET A 60 -1.48 -11.29 2.51
CA MET A 60 -0.33 -10.42 2.31
C MET A 60 0.72 -11.11 1.44
N GLY A 61 1.13 -10.44 0.35
CA GLY A 61 2.10 -10.95 -0.59
C GLY A 61 3.52 -11.08 -0.02
N ALA A 62 4.38 -11.82 -0.70
CA ALA A 62 5.71 -12.17 -0.22
C ALA A 62 6.61 -10.94 0.04
N ALA A 63 6.56 -9.91 -0.83
CA ALA A 63 7.29 -8.67 -0.59
C ALA A 63 6.80 -7.93 0.66
N GLN A 64 5.48 -7.91 0.86
CA GLN A 64 4.88 -7.27 2.04
C GLN A 64 5.23 -8.02 3.32
N GLN A 65 5.27 -9.36 3.31
CA GLN A 65 5.65 -10.18 4.46
C GLN A 65 7.08 -9.90 4.90
N TRP A 66 8.02 -9.76 3.94
CA TRP A 66 9.38 -9.33 4.23
C TRP A 66 9.42 -7.97 4.95
N TRP A 67 8.67 -6.97 4.45
CA TRP A 67 8.59 -5.66 5.09
C TRP A 67 7.98 -5.74 6.49
N LEU A 68 6.89 -6.49 6.64
CA LEU A 68 6.18 -6.68 7.90
C LEU A 68 7.09 -7.27 8.98
N HIS A 69 7.92 -8.27 8.63
CA HIS A 69 8.87 -8.86 9.57
C HIS A 69 9.75 -7.79 10.23
N HIS A 70 10.39 -6.96 9.42
CA HIS A 70 11.26 -5.89 9.92
C HIS A 70 10.52 -4.77 10.65
N ALA A 71 9.31 -4.43 10.21
CA ALA A 71 8.48 -3.43 10.86
C ALA A 71 7.97 -3.90 12.24
N LEU A 72 7.70 -5.20 12.41
CA LEU A 72 7.34 -5.79 13.71
C LEU A 72 8.53 -5.89 14.64
N ASP A 73 9.71 -6.22 14.13
CA ASP A 73 10.96 -6.21 14.92
C ASP A 73 11.21 -4.80 15.48
N GLU A 74 11.12 -3.77 14.64
CA GLU A 74 11.24 -2.37 15.10
C GLU A 74 10.19 -2.01 16.14
N LEU A 75 8.91 -2.33 15.90
CA LEU A 75 7.84 -2.03 16.85
C LEU A 75 8.06 -2.73 18.19
N SER A 76 8.56 -3.98 18.18
CA SER A 76 8.93 -4.71 19.40
C SER A 76 10.01 -3.96 20.16
N GLN A 77 11.10 -3.57 19.50
CA GLN A 77 12.19 -2.80 20.13
C GLN A 77 11.69 -1.45 20.69
N MET A 78 10.79 -0.77 20.00
CA MET A 78 10.19 0.50 20.49
C MET A 78 9.37 0.26 21.75
N VAL A 79 8.53 -0.76 21.80
CA VAL A 79 7.72 -1.13 22.97
C VAL A 79 8.60 -1.56 24.13
N GLU A 80 9.64 -2.36 23.88
CA GLU A 80 10.60 -2.81 24.88
C GLU A 80 11.37 -1.64 25.53
N SER A 81 11.74 -0.65 24.72
CA SER A 81 12.41 0.57 25.24
C SER A 81 11.55 1.37 26.22
N LEU A 82 10.23 1.16 26.18
CA LEU A 82 9.25 1.77 27.08
C LEU A 82 8.86 0.85 28.25
N GLY A 83 9.53 -0.31 28.39
CA GLY A 83 9.27 -1.29 29.45
C GLY A 83 8.11 -2.24 29.17
N GLY A 84 7.58 -2.27 27.94
CA GLY A 84 6.52 -3.18 27.50
C GLY A 84 7.06 -4.40 26.75
N LYS A 85 6.13 -5.21 26.22
CA LYS A 85 6.42 -6.32 25.32
C LYS A 85 5.35 -6.37 24.22
N LEU A 86 5.75 -6.40 22.95
CA LEU A 86 4.83 -6.66 21.84
C LEU A 86 4.48 -8.15 21.79
N HIS A 87 3.20 -8.47 21.92
CA HIS A 87 2.71 -9.85 21.89
C HIS A 87 2.29 -10.20 20.46
N LEU A 88 2.86 -11.27 19.91
CA LEU A 88 2.62 -11.74 18.56
C LEU A 88 1.86 -13.07 18.58
N ALA A 89 0.94 -13.27 17.66
CA ALA A 89 0.33 -14.59 17.45
C ALA A 89 -0.10 -14.79 16.00
N HIS A 90 -0.20 -16.06 15.62
CA HIS A 90 -0.77 -16.49 14.36
C HIS A 90 -2.26 -16.77 14.57
N ALA A 91 -3.10 -16.25 13.69
CA ALA A 91 -4.54 -16.46 13.74
C ALA A 91 -5.10 -16.74 12.35
N HIS A 92 -5.74 -17.90 12.18
CA HIS A 92 -6.51 -18.15 10.96
C HIS A 92 -7.83 -17.38 11.02
N LYS A 93 -7.98 -16.34 10.16
CA LYS A 93 -9.16 -15.43 10.11
C LYS A 93 -9.50 -14.80 11.47
N ALA A 94 -8.50 -14.36 12.25
CA ALA A 94 -8.61 -13.72 13.56
C ALA A 94 -9.93 -14.02 14.30
N SER A 95 -10.15 -15.29 14.65
CA SER A 95 -11.42 -15.73 15.17
C SER A 95 -11.77 -14.99 16.45
N GLN A 96 -13.05 -14.72 16.68
CA GLN A 96 -13.57 -14.19 17.94
C GLN A 96 -12.98 -14.93 19.16
N ALA A 97 -12.87 -16.26 19.06
CA ALA A 97 -12.31 -17.10 20.14
C ALA A 97 -10.84 -16.75 20.45
N THR A 98 -10.02 -16.48 19.44
CA THR A 98 -8.62 -16.08 19.63
C THR A 98 -8.53 -14.75 20.38
N ILE A 99 -9.33 -13.76 19.99
CA ILE A 99 -9.37 -12.45 20.65
C ILE A 99 -9.89 -12.54 22.08
N ILE A 100 -10.94 -13.31 22.34
CA ILE A 100 -11.46 -13.53 23.70
C ILE A 100 -10.41 -14.25 24.58
N SER A 101 -9.71 -15.24 24.03
CA SER A 101 -8.63 -15.92 24.75
C SER A 101 -7.50 -14.96 25.11
N LEU A 102 -7.10 -14.09 24.19
CA LEU A 102 -6.13 -13.04 24.43
C LEU A 102 -6.59 -12.08 25.54
N LEU A 103 -7.81 -11.55 25.47
CA LEU A 103 -8.35 -10.61 26.46
C LEU A 103 -8.38 -11.24 27.86
N LYS A 104 -8.80 -12.50 27.98
CA LYS A 104 -8.81 -13.24 29.24
C LYS A 104 -7.40 -13.50 29.77
N ALA A 105 -6.45 -13.93 28.91
CA ALA A 105 -5.07 -14.18 29.29
C ALA A 105 -4.34 -12.90 29.72
N SER A 106 -4.64 -11.76 29.09
CA SER A 106 -4.07 -10.47 29.45
C SER A 106 -4.74 -9.80 30.65
N GLY A 107 -5.89 -10.29 31.10
CA GLY A 107 -6.70 -9.62 32.12
C GLY A 107 -7.18 -8.24 31.65
N ALA A 108 -7.39 -8.04 30.35
CA ALA A 108 -7.76 -6.77 29.79
C ALA A 108 -9.27 -6.50 29.93
N ASP A 109 -9.61 -5.23 30.21
CA ASP A 109 -10.98 -4.71 30.29
C ASP A 109 -11.44 -4.17 28.95
N ALA A 110 -10.49 -3.77 28.09
CA ALA A 110 -10.73 -3.10 26.83
C ALA A 110 -9.83 -3.61 25.70
N ILE A 111 -10.30 -3.41 24.48
CA ILE A 111 -9.48 -3.60 23.27
C ILE A 111 -9.74 -2.47 22.28
N TYR A 112 -8.65 -1.82 21.83
CA TYR A 112 -8.67 -0.68 20.92
C TYR A 112 -7.84 -0.99 19.67
N TRP A 113 -8.34 -0.57 18.49
CA TRP A 113 -7.65 -0.82 17.22
C TRP A 113 -7.87 0.26 16.15
N GLY A 114 -6.97 0.31 15.16
CA GLY A 114 -7.16 1.08 13.93
C GLY A 114 -8.21 0.46 13.02
N ARG A 115 -9.08 1.26 12.38
CA ARG A 115 -10.08 0.77 11.41
C ARG A 115 -9.41 0.24 10.16
N ARG A 116 -9.99 -0.82 9.62
CA ARG A 116 -9.71 -1.34 8.28
C ARG A 116 -10.89 -0.99 7.37
N TYR A 117 -10.62 -0.92 6.06
CA TYR A 117 -11.61 -0.41 5.10
C TYR A 117 -11.88 -1.37 3.94
N ALA A 118 -11.19 -2.50 3.83
CA ALA A 118 -11.53 -3.53 2.86
C ALA A 118 -12.88 -4.18 3.24
N PRO A 119 -13.75 -4.52 2.27
CA PRO A 119 -15.13 -4.93 2.56
C PRO A 119 -15.26 -6.09 3.54
N GLN A 120 -14.44 -7.11 3.38
CA GLN A 120 -14.43 -8.27 4.27
C GLN A 120 -13.94 -7.92 5.68
N GLU A 121 -12.95 -7.03 5.78
CA GLU A 121 -12.40 -6.56 7.04
C GLU A 121 -13.40 -5.70 7.80
N VAL A 122 -14.14 -4.82 7.09
CA VAL A 122 -15.20 -3.99 7.69
C VAL A 122 -16.30 -4.88 8.29
N ALA A 123 -16.78 -5.88 7.54
CA ALA A 123 -17.79 -6.81 8.00
C ALA A 123 -17.31 -7.64 9.20
N HIS A 124 -16.09 -8.15 9.13
CA HIS A 124 -15.47 -8.91 10.21
C HIS A 124 -15.31 -8.07 11.49
N ASP A 125 -14.74 -6.87 11.37
CA ASP A 125 -14.50 -5.97 12.51
C ASP A 125 -15.82 -5.51 13.17
N ALA A 126 -16.88 -5.31 12.39
CA ALA A 126 -18.20 -4.96 12.92
C ALA A 126 -18.79 -6.12 13.75
N ALA A 127 -18.76 -7.34 13.22
CA ALA A 127 -19.23 -8.53 13.92
C ALA A 127 -18.42 -8.82 15.20
N LEU A 128 -17.09 -8.74 15.11
CA LEU A 128 -16.19 -8.93 16.24
C LEU A 128 -16.45 -7.89 17.34
N LYS A 129 -16.60 -6.61 16.97
CA LYS A 129 -16.89 -5.53 17.92
C LYS A 129 -18.19 -5.81 18.70
N GLN A 130 -19.24 -6.20 18.01
CA GLN A 130 -20.54 -6.54 18.64
C GLN A 130 -20.39 -7.74 19.58
N ALA A 131 -19.70 -8.79 19.17
CA ALA A 131 -19.50 -9.99 19.97
C ALA A 131 -18.71 -9.70 21.25
N LEU A 132 -17.60 -8.96 21.15
CA LEU A 132 -16.79 -8.59 22.32
C LEU A 132 -17.53 -7.67 23.29
N GLN A 133 -18.34 -6.75 22.79
CA GLN A 133 -19.20 -5.91 23.63
C GLN A 133 -20.26 -6.74 24.37
N SER A 134 -20.79 -7.79 23.74
CA SER A 134 -21.74 -8.72 24.38
C SER A 134 -21.09 -9.55 25.49
N GLU A 135 -19.77 -9.80 25.41
CA GLU A 135 -18.99 -10.44 26.46
C GLU A 135 -18.54 -9.48 27.59
N GLY A 136 -18.92 -8.20 27.49
CA GLY A 136 -18.67 -7.18 28.51
C GLY A 136 -17.37 -6.39 28.35
N PHE A 137 -16.64 -6.56 27.25
CA PHE A 137 -15.42 -5.78 26.99
C PHE A 137 -15.74 -4.40 26.43
N GLU A 138 -14.92 -3.41 26.80
CA GLU A 138 -14.93 -2.11 26.15
C GLU A 138 -14.21 -2.20 24.82
N VAL A 139 -14.87 -1.80 23.71
CA VAL A 139 -14.30 -1.93 22.35
C VAL A 139 -14.39 -0.62 21.61
N LYS A 140 -13.24 -0.06 21.21
CA LYS A 140 -13.17 1.17 20.39
C LYS A 140 -12.33 0.96 19.14
N SER A 141 -12.72 1.64 18.06
CA SER A 141 -11.97 1.67 16.81
C SER A 141 -11.73 3.10 16.35
N PHE A 142 -10.56 3.36 15.77
CA PHE A 142 -10.08 4.70 15.47
C PHE A 142 -9.62 4.80 14.01
N ASN A 143 -9.65 6.00 13.44
CA ASN A 143 -8.97 6.27 12.18
C ASN A 143 -7.47 6.43 12.43
N THR A 144 -6.69 5.49 11.96
CA THR A 144 -5.22 5.49 12.05
C THR A 144 -4.53 5.55 10.68
N MET A 145 -5.31 5.46 9.58
CA MET A 145 -4.79 5.23 8.23
C MET A 145 -5.15 6.33 7.21
N LEU A 146 -6.16 7.14 7.49
CA LEU A 146 -6.72 8.10 6.54
C LEU A 146 -6.72 9.52 7.09
N LEU A 147 -6.72 10.52 6.22
CA LEU A 147 -6.94 11.92 6.57
C LEU A 147 -8.40 12.15 6.95
N HIS A 148 -9.32 11.56 6.17
CA HIS A 148 -10.76 11.70 6.35
C HIS A 148 -11.45 10.34 6.31
N GLU A 149 -12.53 10.20 7.10
CA GLU A 149 -13.34 8.97 7.10
C GLU A 149 -14.20 8.88 5.83
N PRO A 150 -14.16 7.76 5.08
CA PRO A 150 -14.96 7.59 3.86
C PRO A 150 -16.46 7.79 4.08
N MET A 151 -16.99 7.35 5.23
CA MET A 151 -18.42 7.44 5.58
C MET A 151 -18.90 8.87 5.89
N GLN A 152 -18.00 9.85 5.94
CA GLN A 152 -18.35 11.25 6.21
C GLN A 152 -18.35 12.12 4.95
N MET A 153 -17.88 11.58 3.83
CA MET A 153 -17.63 12.33 2.61
C MET A 153 -18.70 12.04 1.54
N PHE A 154 -19.62 12.97 1.34
CA PHE A 154 -20.68 12.85 0.32
C PHE A 154 -20.79 14.10 -0.53
N ASN A 155 -21.33 13.97 -1.72
CA ASN A 155 -21.68 15.09 -2.56
C ASN A 155 -22.95 15.81 -2.03
N LYS A 156 -23.29 16.94 -2.63
CA LYS A 156 -24.46 17.75 -2.22
C LYS A 156 -25.80 17.00 -2.28
N SER A 157 -25.88 15.92 -3.06
CA SER A 157 -27.08 15.08 -3.18
C SER A 157 -27.05 13.86 -2.25
N GLY A 158 -26.05 13.76 -1.35
CA GLY A 158 -25.91 12.63 -0.43
C GLY A 158 -25.34 11.36 -1.07
N ASN A 159 -24.87 11.40 -2.32
CA ASN A 159 -24.30 10.25 -3.01
C ASN A 159 -22.77 10.23 -2.92
N PRO A 160 -22.13 9.05 -3.02
CA PRO A 160 -20.69 8.93 -3.11
C PRO A 160 -20.12 9.57 -4.38
N TYR A 161 -18.89 10.09 -4.27
CA TYR A 161 -18.12 10.58 -5.41
C TYR A 161 -17.57 9.40 -6.23
N GLN A 162 -17.58 9.56 -7.57
CA GLN A 162 -16.92 8.63 -8.51
C GLN A 162 -15.86 9.32 -9.37
N VAL A 163 -15.63 10.62 -9.14
CA VAL A 163 -14.66 11.45 -9.86
C VAL A 163 -13.78 12.17 -8.85
N PHE A 164 -12.48 12.13 -9.05
CA PHE A 164 -11.49 12.66 -8.11
C PHE A 164 -11.61 14.16 -7.87
N THR A 165 -11.76 14.96 -8.94
CA THR A 165 -11.72 16.43 -8.79
C THR A 165 -12.81 16.98 -7.86
N PRO A 166 -14.07 16.57 -7.94
CA PRO A 166 -15.11 16.99 -6.97
C PRO A 166 -14.80 16.46 -5.55
N TYR A 167 -14.34 15.23 -5.41
CA TYR A 167 -13.92 14.66 -4.13
C TYR A 167 -12.79 15.48 -3.50
N TYR A 168 -11.71 15.74 -4.25
CA TYR A 168 -10.59 16.54 -3.80
C TYR A 168 -11.00 17.95 -3.32
N LYS A 169 -11.85 18.63 -4.10
CA LYS A 169 -12.38 19.94 -3.72
C LYS A 169 -13.20 19.87 -2.43
N ASN A 170 -13.92 18.80 -2.20
CA ASN A 170 -14.66 18.59 -0.96
C ASN A 170 -13.71 18.34 0.21
N CYS A 171 -12.66 17.52 0.05
CA CYS A 171 -11.66 17.29 1.09
C CYS A 171 -11.01 18.59 1.59
N LEU A 172 -10.75 19.55 0.70
CA LEU A 172 -10.15 20.84 1.07
C LEU A 172 -11.05 21.71 1.97
N ASN A 173 -12.32 21.39 2.15
CA ASN A 173 -13.21 22.08 3.08
C ASN A 173 -13.09 21.56 4.52
N TYR A 174 -12.36 20.49 4.74
CA TYR A 174 -12.15 19.87 6.04
C TYR A 174 -10.70 20.05 6.46
N GLU A 175 -10.49 20.49 7.66
CA GLU A 175 -9.15 20.57 8.24
C GLU A 175 -8.64 19.15 8.53
N VAL A 176 -7.38 18.91 8.20
CA VAL A 176 -6.70 17.67 8.59
C VAL A 176 -6.28 17.81 10.05
N ALA A 177 -6.77 16.89 10.88
CA ALA A 177 -6.49 16.91 12.31
C ALA A 177 -4.98 16.89 12.59
N ALA A 178 -4.56 17.59 13.65
CA ALA A 178 -3.19 17.54 14.13
C ALA A 178 -2.80 16.10 14.54
N CYS A 179 -1.50 15.81 14.47
CA CYS A 179 -0.97 14.54 14.95
C CYS A 179 -1.16 14.42 16.47
N HIS A 180 -1.46 13.21 16.94
CA HIS A 180 -1.54 12.96 18.37
C HIS A 180 -0.15 13.08 19.01
N ALA A 181 0.02 14.06 19.88
CA ALA A 181 1.18 14.16 20.73
C ALA A 181 1.02 13.18 21.91
N LEU A 182 2.00 12.31 22.13
CA LEU A 182 1.97 11.27 23.15
C LEU A 182 3.22 11.36 24.02
N GLU A 183 3.04 11.45 25.32
CA GLU A 183 4.10 11.31 26.31
C GLU A 183 4.25 9.81 26.68
N LEU A 184 4.81 9.02 25.75
CA LEU A 184 4.94 7.58 25.90
C LEU A 184 5.79 7.18 27.11
N ALA A 185 6.73 8.01 27.54
CA ALA A 185 7.58 7.76 28.69
C ALA A 185 6.80 7.62 30.02
N THR A 186 5.61 8.20 30.11
CA THR A 186 4.73 8.12 31.28
C THR A 186 3.67 7.03 31.15
N SER A 187 3.57 6.38 30.00
CA SER A 187 2.61 5.32 29.73
C SER A 187 2.99 4.05 30.48
N ARG A 188 1.98 3.34 30.96
CA ARG A 188 2.18 2.03 31.63
C ARG A 188 1.99 0.92 30.62
N TRP A 189 2.94 0.02 30.56
CA TRP A 189 2.95 -1.12 29.64
C TRP A 189 2.92 -2.42 30.43
N ALA A 190 1.97 -3.30 30.12
CA ALA A 190 1.88 -4.61 30.72
C ALA A 190 2.64 -5.63 29.86
N SER A 191 3.31 -6.54 30.55
CA SER A 191 3.81 -7.78 29.95
C SER A 191 2.93 -8.92 30.42
N VAL A 192 2.45 -9.72 29.50
CA VAL A 192 1.63 -10.91 29.78
C VAL A 192 2.31 -12.14 29.21
N ASP A 193 2.08 -13.30 29.83
CA ASP A 193 2.62 -14.57 29.33
C ASP A 193 1.71 -15.12 28.22
N TRP A 194 1.81 -14.50 27.04
CA TRP A 194 1.01 -14.84 25.86
C TRP A 194 1.76 -14.49 24.59
N GLY A 195 1.54 -15.29 23.54
CA GLY A 195 2.08 -15.05 22.21
C GLY A 195 3.25 -15.96 21.86
N VAL A 196 3.83 -15.69 20.70
CA VAL A 196 4.96 -16.42 20.10
C VAL A 196 6.08 -15.45 19.74
N SER A 197 7.27 -15.97 19.41
CA SER A 197 8.34 -15.13 18.86
C SER A 197 8.06 -14.72 17.41
N LEU A 198 8.77 -13.69 16.93
CA LEU A 198 8.60 -13.17 15.56
C LEU A 198 8.92 -14.23 14.49
N GLU A 199 9.91 -15.07 14.75
CA GLU A 199 10.33 -16.14 13.83
C GLU A 199 9.21 -17.18 13.63
N CYS A 200 8.38 -17.42 14.63
CA CYS A 200 7.24 -18.33 14.55
C CYS A 200 6.16 -17.85 13.59
N LEU A 201 6.14 -16.57 13.21
CA LEU A 201 5.22 -16.06 12.21
C LEU A 201 5.60 -16.44 10.78
N SER A 202 6.84 -16.91 10.55
CA SER A 202 7.36 -17.36 9.25
C SER A 202 7.12 -16.36 8.11
N LEU A 203 7.34 -15.06 8.38
CA LEU A 203 7.08 -13.98 7.43
C LEU A 203 8.13 -13.84 6.34
N ILE A 204 9.36 -14.29 6.60
CA ILE A 204 10.44 -14.22 5.61
C ILE A 204 10.23 -15.33 4.57
N PRO A 205 10.13 -15.02 3.27
CA PRO A 205 9.99 -16.02 2.22
C PRO A 205 11.14 -17.04 2.22
N GLU A 206 10.84 -18.32 2.04
CA GLU A 206 11.84 -19.39 2.00
C GLU A 206 12.83 -19.21 0.82
N ILE A 207 12.33 -18.77 -0.33
CA ILE A 207 13.18 -18.45 -1.49
C ILE A 207 13.65 -17.00 -1.35
N PRO A 208 14.97 -16.73 -1.24
CA PRO A 208 15.50 -15.41 -0.95
C PRO A 208 15.55 -14.50 -2.20
N TRP A 209 14.45 -14.41 -2.95
CA TRP A 209 14.34 -13.55 -4.13
C TRP A 209 14.40 -12.04 -3.78
N TYR A 210 14.16 -11.71 -2.53
CA TYR A 210 14.19 -10.35 -1.95
C TYR A 210 15.61 -9.82 -1.68
N GLY A 211 16.66 -10.53 -2.07
CA GLY A 211 18.06 -10.15 -1.76
C GLY A 211 18.49 -8.74 -2.22
N GLY A 212 17.75 -8.13 -3.13
CA GLY A 212 17.95 -6.73 -3.53
C GLY A 212 17.29 -5.69 -2.61
N PHE A 213 16.36 -6.10 -1.75
CA PHE A 213 15.55 -5.17 -0.94
C PHE A 213 16.37 -4.49 0.14
N GLU A 214 17.18 -5.24 0.89
CA GLU A 214 18.01 -4.74 1.99
C GLU A 214 18.98 -3.63 1.57
N SER A 215 19.45 -3.68 0.32
CA SER A 215 20.35 -2.64 -0.22
C SER A 215 19.62 -1.33 -0.57
N LYS A 216 18.29 -1.33 -0.61
CA LYS A 216 17.42 -0.22 -1.07
C LYS A 216 16.50 0.31 0.01
N TRP A 217 16.20 -0.49 1.01
CA TRP A 217 15.19 -0.18 2.00
C TRP A 217 15.68 -0.42 3.43
N CYS A 218 15.31 0.48 4.31
CA CYS A 218 15.39 0.33 5.74
C CYS A 218 13.97 0.39 6.30
N PRO A 219 13.31 -0.76 6.55
CA PRO A 219 11.90 -0.80 6.98
C PRO A 219 11.70 -0.34 8.43
N ARG A 220 12.24 0.82 8.79
CA ARG A 220 12.23 1.41 10.13
C ARG A 220 11.63 2.80 10.09
N ARG A 221 10.83 3.12 11.12
CA ARG A 221 10.20 4.43 11.26
C ARG A 221 11.22 5.58 11.37
N ASP A 222 12.32 5.38 12.09
CA ASP A 222 13.38 6.38 12.21
C ASP A 222 13.94 6.76 10.82
N ALA A 223 14.22 5.78 9.97
CA ALA A 223 14.61 6.03 8.59
C ALA A 223 13.52 6.75 7.79
N ALA A 224 12.26 6.36 7.97
CA ALA A 224 11.13 7.02 7.33
C ALA A 224 11.00 8.52 7.72
N LEU A 225 11.24 8.84 9.00
CA LEU A 225 11.21 10.23 9.49
C LEU A 225 12.34 11.06 8.88
N VAL A 226 13.56 10.51 8.79
CA VAL A 226 14.68 11.18 8.11
C VAL A 226 14.35 11.42 6.63
N MET A 227 13.78 10.43 5.94
CA MET A 227 13.35 10.58 4.55
C MET A 227 12.25 11.64 4.41
N LEU A 228 11.29 11.68 5.34
CA LEU A 228 10.22 12.69 5.34
C LEU A 228 10.77 14.10 5.57
N GLU A 229 11.68 14.28 6.51
CA GLU A 229 12.34 15.57 6.77
C GLU A 229 13.12 16.07 5.55
N GLN A 230 13.93 15.21 4.94
CA GLN A 230 14.68 15.54 3.71
C GLN A 230 13.74 15.87 2.55
N TRP A 231 12.63 15.13 2.44
CA TRP A 231 11.61 15.35 1.42
C TRP A 231 10.93 16.71 1.61
N ALA A 232 10.41 16.99 2.80
CA ALA A 232 9.71 18.23 3.13
C ALA A 232 10.65 19.44 3.12
N GLY A 233 11.94 19.27 3.46
CA GLY A 233 12.94 20.32 3.54
C GLY A 233 13.44 20.87 2.20
N GLY A 234 12.86 20.46 1.05
CA GLY A 234 13.18 21.07 -0.25
C GLY A 234 12.95 20.18 -1.47
N ALA A 235 13.01 18.85 -1.35
CA ALA A 235 12.79 17.96 -2.49
C ALA A 235 11.34 18.05 -3.02
N VAL A 236 10.37 18.30 -2.13
CA VAL A 236 8.95 18.44 -2.44
C VAL A 236 8.66 19.59 -3.39
N ASP A 237 9.44 20.66 -3.39
CA ASP A 237 9.28 21.84 -4.27
C ASP A 237 9.43 21.47 -5.75
N ARG A 238 10.26 20.47 -6.04
CA ARG A 238 10.54 20.01 -7.41
C ARG A 238 9.63 18.87 -7.84
N TYR A 239 8.77 18.39 -6.94
CA TYR A 239 7.96 17.19 -7.17
C TYR A 239 7.11 17.27 -8.43
N ASP A 240 6.34 18.35 -8.61
CA ASP A 240 5.41 18.44 -9.75
C ASP A 240 6.13 18.46 -11.11
N ALA A 241 7.27 19.13 -11.19
CA ALA A 241 8.08 19.20 -12.41
C ALA A 241 8.77 17.86 -12.75
N SER A 242 9.21 17.11 -11.73
CA SER A 242 10.15 15.99 -11.93
C SER A 242 9.57 14.61 -11.66
N ARG A 243 8.40 14.52 -11.00
CA ARG A 243 7.80 13.26 -10.53
C ARG A 243 7.55 12.19 -11.60
N ASN A 244 7.61 12.57 -12.87
CA ASN A 244 7.40 11.64 -13.98
C ASN A 244 8.71 11.10 -14.58
N MET A 245 9.86 11.69 -14.23
CA MET A 245 11.18 11.27 -14.76
C MET A 245 11.62 9.99 -14.07
N MET A 246 11.63 8.87 -14.81
CA MET A 246 11.80 7.53 -14.24
C MET A 246 13.22 7.27 -13.72
N ALA A 247 14.25 7.86 -14.34
CA ALA A 247 15.63 7.73 -13.90
C ALA A 247 15.95 8.55 -12.65
N SER A 248 15.12 9.57 -12.35
CA SER A 248 15.38 10.51 -11.27
C SER A 248 14.86 10.01 -9.92
N GLU A 249 15.64 10.20 -8.87
CA GLU A 249 15.25 9.89 -7.49
C GLU A 249 14.54 11.08 -6.81
N VAL A 250 13.55 11.64 -7.49
CA VAL A 250 12.80 12.85 -7.06
C VAL A 250 11.39 12.54 -6.52
N THR A 251 11.14 11.33 -6.09
CA THR A 251 9.91 10.94 -5.39
C THR A 251 10.22 10.64 -3.92
N SER A 252 9.24 10.79 -3.05
CA SER A 252 9.44 10.63 -1.60
C SER A 252 9.85 9.21 -1.18
N ARG A 253 9.47 8.19 -1.94
CA ARG A 253 9.63 6.77 -1.60
C ARG A 253 9.01 6.37 -0.25
N LEU A 254 8.05 7.15 0.26
CA LEU A 254 7.39 6.91 1.54
C LEU A 254 6.22 5.91 1.46
N SER A 255 5.90 5.40 0.27
CA SER A 255 4.74 4.53 0.05
C SER A 255 4.76 3.23 0.87
N PRO A 256 5.88 2.50 1.07
CA PRO A 256 5.87 1.32 1.93
C PRO A 256 5.58 1.66 3.40
N TYR A 257 6.17 2.73 3.91
CA TYR A 257 5.94 3.18 5.29
C TYR A 257 4.49 3.61 5.54
N LEU A 258 3.83 4.20 4.53
CA LEU A 258 2.39 4.48 4.56
C LEU A 258 1.54 3.21 4.51
N ALA A 259 1.94 2.22 3.70
CA ALA A 259 1.21 0.97 3.54
C ALA A 259 1.17 0.14 4.84
N PHE A 260 2.24 0.21 5.65
CA PHE A 260 2.35 -0.44 6.95
C PHE A 260 2.04 0.49 8.13
N GLY A 261 1.73 1.76 7.85
CA GLY A 261 1.38 2.74 8.87
C GLY A 261 2.50 3.09 9.83
N GLN A 262 3.78 2.87 9.45
CA GLN A 262 4.94 3.37 10.19
C GLN A 262 5.01 4.90 10.15
N LEU A 263 4.49 5.52 9.06
CA LEU A 263 4.14 6.93 9.00
C LEU A 263 2.63 7.09 8.84
N SER A 264 2.05 8.06 9.50
CA SER A 264 0.66 8.43 9.26
C SER A 264 0.53 9.37 8.07
N PRO A 265 -0.59 9.39 7.35
CA PRO A 265 -0.84 10.38 6.32
C PRO A 265 -0.90 11.80 6.87
N ARG A 266 -1.25 12.00 8.15
CA ARG A 266 -1.26 13.31 8.82
C ARG A 266 0.15 13.85 9.04
N GLU A 267 1.09 13.02 9.49
CA GLU A 267 2.50 13.40 9.62
C GLU A 267 3.05 13.93 8.30
N ILE A 268 2.79 13.20 7.21
CA ILE A 268 3.26 13.61 5.88
C ILE A 268 2.52 14.87 5.40
N TRP A 269 1.22 14.96 5.64
CA TRP A 269 0.42 16.13 5.26
C TRP A 269 0.94 17.41 5.91
N HIS A 270 1.16 17.38 7.22
CA HIS A 270 1.64 18.56 7.97
C HIS A 270 3.10 18.88 7.66
N ALA A 271 3.97 17.89 7.51
CA ALA A 271 5.36 18.10 7.12
C ALA A 271 5.48 18.82 5.76
N CYS A 272 4.58 18.54 4.82
CA CYS A 272 4.58 19.11 3.47
C CYS A 272 3.69 20.35 3.32
N ALA A 273 3.19 20.95 4.41
CA ALA A 273 2.17 22.01 4.34
C ALA A 273 2.63 23.29 3.62
N ALA A 274 3.90 23.65 3.72
CA ALA A 274 4.40 24.92 3.19
C ALA A 274 4.39 24.99 1.66
N ASN A 275 4.90 23.93 0.98
CA ASN A 275 5.12 23.93 -0.48
C ASN A 275 4.64 22.63 -1.16
N GLY A 276 4.02 21.73 -0.41
CA GLY A 276 3.72 20.37 -0.83
C GLY A 276 2.35 20.14 -1.48
N ALA A 277 1.60 21.18 -1.87
CA ALA A 277 0.24 21.02 -2.40
C ALA A 277 0.11 19.97 -3.54
N PRO A 278 1.01 19.89 -4.54
CA PRO A 278 0.98 18.83 -5.54
C PRO A 278 1.20 17.44 -4.97
N TYR A 279 2.00 17.31 -3.90
CA TYR A 279 2.25 16.05 -3.21
C TYR A 279 1.09 15.68 -2.27
N GLN A 280 0.57 16.63 -1.50
CA GLN A 280 -0.63 16.45 -0.68
C GLN A 280 -1.82 15.97 -1.52
N ARG A 281 -1.94 16.45 -2.76
CA ARG A 281 -2.94 15.94 -3.71
C ARG A 281 -2.76 14.45 -3.99
N GLN A 282 -1.55 13.88 -3.93
CA GLN A 282 -1.35 12.44 -4.09
C GLN A 282 -1.82 11.66 -2.85
N LEU A 283 -1.67 12.24 -1.64
CA LEU A 283 -2.27 11.66 -0.45
C LEU A 283 -3.80 11.60 -0.60
N VAL A 284 -4.42 12.64 -1.13
CA VAL A 284 -5.88 12.63 -1.38
C VAL A 284 -6.27 11.64 -2.49
N TRP A 285 -5.40 11.35 -3.47
CA TRP A 285 -5.62 10.23 -4.41
C TRP A 285 -5.62 8.87 -3.70
N ARG A 286 -4.72 8.68 -2.72
CA ARG A 286 -4.73 7.49 -1.86
C ARG A 286 -6.04 7.40 -1.08
N GLU A 287 -6.47 8.49 -0.45
CA GLU A 287 -7.78 8.58 0.24
C GLU A 287 -8.95 8.23 -0.67
N PHE A 288 -8.94 8.74 -1.92
CA PHE A 288 -9.99 8.46 -2.89
C PHE A 288 -10.07 6.98 -3.26
N SER A 289 -8.95 6.27 -3.29
CA SER A 289 -8.95 4.82 -3.50
C SER A 289 -9.67 4.07 -2.37
N TYR A 290 -9.37 4.40 -1.12
CA TYR A 290 -10.07 3.85 0.05
C TYR A 290 -11.54 4.22 0.07
N TYR A 291 -11.85 5.45 -0.31
CA TYR A 291 -13.21 5.94 -0.43
C TYR A 291 -14.02 5.12 -1.44
N LEU A 292 -13.45 4.86 -2.62
CA LEU A 292 -14.09 4.04 -3.65
C LEU A 292 -14.26 2.59 -3.18
N MET A 293 -13.25 2.00 -2.58
CA MET A 293 -13.32 0.64 -2.04
C MET A 293 -14.41 0.51 -0.97
N TYR A 294 -14.56 1.50 -0.09
CA TYR A 294 -15.57 1.50 0.95
C TYR A 294 -16.99 1.61 0.40
N HIS A 295 -17.24 2.53 -0.54
CA HIS A 295 -18.57 2.79 -1.09
C HIS A 295 -18.96 1.84 -2.23
N PHE A 296 -17.99 1.24 -2.90
CA PHE A 296 -18.18 0.30 -4.02
C PHE A 296 -17.39 -0.99 -3.75
N PRO A 297 -17.82 -1.79 -2.75
CA PRO A 297 -17.05 -2.94 -2.25
C PRO A 297 -16.72 -3.99 -3.31
N HIS A 298 -17.53 -4.14 -4.35
CA HIS A 298 -17.26 -5.02 -5.49
C HIS A 298 -16.02 -4.62 -6.29
N SER A 299 -15.58 -3.36 -6.19
CA SER A 299 -14.45 -2.84 -6.95
C SER A 299 -13.08 -3.38 -6.50
N VAL A 300 -13.02 -4.23 -5.49
CA VAL A 300 -11.80 -4.92 -5.07
C VAL A 300 -11.34 -5.93 -6.13
N ASP A 301 -12.28 -6.72 -6.65
CA ASP A 301 -12.05 -7.86 -7.55
C ASP A 301 -12.89 -7.83 -8.83
N GLN A 302 -13.82 -6.88 -8.94
CA GLN A 302 -14.63 -6.64 -10.13
C GLN A 302 -14.43 -5.21 -10.62
N SER A 303 -14.71 -4.99 -11.87
CA SER A 303 -14.69 -3.64 -12.45
C SER A 303 -15.69 -2.74 -11.73
N LEU A 304 -15.29 -1.53 -11.35
CA LEU A 304 -16.22 -0.53 -10.78
C LEU A 304 -17.42 -0.29 -11.70
N LYS A 305 -17.17 -0.24 -12.99
CA LYS A 305 -18.18 -0.20 -14.05
C LYS A 305 -18.45 -1.64 -14.49
N LEU A 306 -19.49 -2.24 -13.95
CA LEU A 306 -19.80 -3.67 -14.13
C LEU A 306 -19.94 -4.11 -15.59
N GLU A 307 -20.38 -3.22 -16.48
CA GLU A 307 -20.45 -3.52 -17.91
C GLU A 307 -19.11 -3.94 -18.53
N TRP A 308 -17.97 -3.60 -17.90
CA TRP A 308 -16.66 -4.03 -18.39
C TRP A 308 -16.39 -5.52 -18.22
N GLN A 309 -17.26 -6.28 -17.58
CA GLN A 309 -17.25 -7.74 -17.61
C GLN A 309 -17.45 -8.29 -19.04
N LEU A 310 -18.06 -7.51 -19.94
CA LEU A 310 -18.23 -7.83 -21.36
C LEU A 310 -16.96 -7.57 -22.21
N PHE A 311 -15.95 -6.91 -21.64
CA PHE A 311 -14.71 -6.67 -22.37
C PHE A 311 -14.00 -8.01 -22.63
N PRO A 312 -13.48 -8.25 -23.85
CA PRO A 312 -12.91 -9.55 -24.24
C PRO A 312 -11.51 -9.76 -23.65
N TRP A 313 -11.41 -9.81 -22.30
CA TRP A 313 -10.18 -10.10 -21.60
C TRP A 313 -9.61 -11.46 -21.97
N GLN A 314 -8.29 -11.53 -22.12
CA GLN A 314 -7.55 -12.75 -22.32
C GLN A 314 -6.85 -13.17 -21.01
N ARG A 315 -6.49 -14.45 -20.92
CA ARG A 315 -5.74 -15.05 -19.80
C ARG A 315 -4.71 -16.04 -20.35
N ASP A 316 -3.80 -15.50 -21.16
CA ASP A 316 -2.71 -16.30 -21.74
C ASP A 316 -1.50 -16.31 -20.78
N THR A 317 -1.24 -17.48 -20.22
CA THR A 317 -0.21 -17.68 -19.19
C THR A 317 1.19 -17.34 -19.72
N GLU A 318 1.55 -17.73 -20.94
CA GLU A 318 2.88 -17.46 -21.50
C GLU A 318 3.13 -15.96 -21.68
N THR A 319 2.15 -15.26 -22.21
CA THR A 319 2.21 -13.79 -22.36
C THR A 319 2.36 -13.08 -21.00
N VAL A 320 1.59 -13.52 -20.00
CA VAL A 320 1.66 -12.96 -18.65
C VAL A 320 3.01 -13.24 -18.00
N GLU A 321 3.54 -14.45 -18.10
CA GLU A 321 4.86 -14.81 -17.56
C GLU A 321 5.98 -13.99 -18.21
N ARG A 322 5.96 -13.81 -19.54
CA ARG A 322 6.93 -12.94 -20.22
C ARG A 322 6.87 -11.49 -19.71
N TRP A 323 5.68 -10.97 -19.48
CA TRP A 323 5.51 -9.64 -18.89
C TRP A 323 6.03 -9.59 -17.44
N GLN A 324 5.68 -10.55 -16.59
CA GLN A 324 6.15 -10.66 -15.22
C GLN A 324 7.67 -10.71 -15.12
N GLN A 325 8.32 -11.45 -16.00
CA GLN A 325 9.77 -11.64 -16.02
C GLN A 325 10.54 -10.48 -16.67
N GLY A 326 9.87 -9.43 -17.17
CA GLY A 326 10.52 -8.37 -17.93
C GLY A 326 11.21 -8.89 -19.19
N LYS A 327 10.49 -9.71 -19.98
CA LYS A 327 10.93 -10.34 -21.23
C LYS A 327 9.96 -10.05 -22.39
N THR A 328 9.36 -8.87 -22.38
CA THR A 328 8.43 -8.45 -23.45
C THR A 328 9.14 -8.00 -24.72
N GLY A 329 10.41 -7.66 -24.63
CA GLY A 329 11.17 -7.01 -25.71
C GLY A 329 10.85 -5.52 -25.88
N ILE A 330 10.03 -4.95 -24.98
CA ILE A 330 9.76 -3.50 -24.91
C ILE A 330 10.60 -2.94 -23.75
N PRO A 331 11.72 -2.21 -24.05
CA PRO A 331 12.75 -1.89 -23.07
C PRO A 331 12.25 -1.25 -21.78
N VAL A 332 11.36 -0.27 -21.87
CA VAL A 332 10.83 0.43 -20.68
C VAL A 332 9.93 -0.47 -19.82
N VAL A 333 9.22 -1.41 -20.43
CA VAL A 333 8.39 -2.40 -19.70
C VAL A 333 9.28 -3.38 -18.97
N ASP A 334 10.28 -3.91 -19.67
CA ASP A 334 11.21 -4.88 -19.11
C ASP A 334 12.05 -4.27 -17.98
N ALA A 335 12.52 -3.03 -18.16
CA ALA A 335 13.19 -2.27 -17.11
C ALA A 335 12.32 -2.10 -15.85
N ALA A 336 11.05 -1.76 -16.04
CA ALA A 336 10.13 -1.56 -14.93
C ALA A 336 9.80 -2.86 -14.16
N MET A 337 9.56 -3.96 -14.88
CA MET A 337 9.30 -5.25 -14.25
C MET A 337 10.53 -5.80 -13.53
N ARG A 338 11.74 -5.57 -14.08
CA ARG A 338 13.00 -5.94 -13.41
C ARG A 338 13.29 -5.04 -12.21
N GLN A 339 12.97 -3.74 -12.27
CA GLN A 339 13.03 -2.86 -11.09
C GLN A 339 12.15 -3.42 -9.98
N LEU A 340 10.89 -3.77 -10.29
CA LEU A 340 9.96 -4.36 -9.34
C LEU A 340 10.56 -5.59 -8.66
N TRP A 341 11.04 -6.56 -9.46
CA TRP A 341 11.60 -7.80 -8.95
C TRP A 341 12.85 -7.58 -8.08
N GLN A 342 13.74 -6.67 -8.49
CA GLN A 342 15.00 -6.41 -7.78
C GLN A 342 14.82 -5.57 -6.51
N THR A 343 13.81 -4.71 -6.46
CA THR A 343 13.70 -3.71 -5.39
C THR A 343 12.39 -3.74 -4.61
N GLY A 344 11.43 -4.58 -4.99
CA GLY A 344 10.07 -4.57 -4.41
C GLY A 344 9.28 -3.28 -4.67
N TRP A 345 9.78 -2.42 -5.59
CA TRP A 345 9.16 -1.12 -5.84
C TRP A 345 9.28 -0.74 -7.31
N MET A 346 8.33 0.05 -7.79
CA MET A 346 8.34 0.55 -9.16
C MET A 346 7.91 2.02 -9.18
N HIS A 347 8.59 2.82 -9.98
CA HIS A 347 8.23 4.23 -10.19
C HIS A 347 6.80 4.37 -10.72
N ASN A 348 6.01 5.33 -10.22
CA ASN A 348 4.58 5.46 -10.59
C ASN A 348 4.35 5.55 -12.11
N ARG A 349 5.18 6.31 -12.84
CA ARG A 349 5.07 6.40 -14.30
C ARG A 349 5.29 5.04 -14.97
N ALA A 350 6.24 4.26 -14.47
CA ALA A 350 6.50 2.91 -14.95
C ALA A 350 5.32 1.98 -14.68
N ARG A 351 4.69 2.03 -13.48
CA ARG A 351 3.45 1.27 -13.18
C ARG A 351 2.36 1.53 -14.19
N MET A 352 2.14 2.79 -14.58
CA MET A 352 1.13 3.14 -15.59
C MET A 352 1.46 2.56 -16.98
N VAL A 353 2.74 2.55 -17.37
CA VAL A 353 3.18 2.02 -18.67
C VAL A 353 3.01 0.52 -18.72
N VAL A 354 3.54 -0.21 -17.72
CA VAL A 354 3.47 -1.68 -17.72
C VAL A 354 2.03 -2.19 -17.60
N ALA A 355 1.20 -1.49 -16.82
CA ALA A 355 -0.22 -1.82 -16.72
C ALA A 355 -0.95 -1.57 -18.04
N SER A 356 -0.68 -0.42 -18.70
CA SER A 356 -1.26 -0.13 -20.02
C SER A 356 -0.84 -1.16 -21.08
N VAL A 357 0.41 -1.64 -21.04
CA VAL A 357 0.87 -2.69 -21.96
C VAL A 357 0.12 -4.00 -21.67
N LEU A 358 0.04 -4.45 -20.44
CA LEU A 358 -0.65 -5.69 -20.09
C LEU A 358 -2.12 -5.65 -20.56
N VAL A 359 -2.87 -4.62 -20.16
CA VAL A 359 -4.33 -4.59 -20.34
C VAL A 359 -4.78 -4.09 -21.72
N LYS A 360 -3.96 -3.30 -22.44
CA LYS A 360 -4.33 -2.74 -23.75
C LYS A 360 -3.64 -3.45 -24.91
N TYR A 361 -2.32 -3.60 -24.84
CA TYR A 361 -1.53 -4.18 -25.92
C TYR A 361 -1.66 -5.69 -25.94
N LEU A 362 -1.57 -6.32 -24.75
CA LEU A 362 -1.63 -7.78 -24.59
C LEU A 362 -3.04 -8.26 -24.23
N GLN A 363 -3.99 -7.35 -23.98
CA GLN A 363 -5.40 -7.62 -23.67
C GLN A 363 -5.63 -8.56 -22.48
N GLN A 364 -4.63 -8.71 -21.62
CA GLN A 364 -4.74 -9.58 -20.45
C GLN A 364 -5.64 -8.97 -19.38
N ASP A 365 -6.34 -9.83 -18.64
CA ASP A 365 -7.19 -9.41 -17.53
C ASP A 365 -6.37 -8.60 -16.49
N TRP A 366 -6.88 -7.45 -16.11
CA TRP A 366 -6.23 -6.56 -15.15
C TRP A 366 -5.99 -7.22 -13.80
N MET A 367 -6.82 -8.20 -13.40
CA MET A 367 -6.65 -8.96 -12.16
C MET A 367 -5.32 -9.72 -12.11
N LEU A 368 -4.83 -10.23 -13.24
CA LEU A 368 -3.54 -10.93 -13.30
C LEU A 368 -2.38 -10.00 -12.93
N GLY A 369 -2.44 -8.77 -13.42
CA GLY A 369 -1.46 -7.75 -13.04
C GLY A 369 -1.63 -7.28 -11.59
N ALA A 370 -2.87 -7.10 -11.12
CA ALA A 370 -3.15 -6.70 -9.74
C ALA A 370 -2.64 -7.74 -8.72
N GLN A 371 -2.83 -9.03 -9.01
CA GLN A 371 -2.30 -10.14 -8.19
C GLN A 371 -0.77 -10.16 -8.17
N TRP A 372 -0.13 -9.96 -9.32
CA TRP A 372 1.33 -9.89 -9.38
C TRP A 372 1.90 -8.72 -8.58
N PHE A 373 1.31 -7.54 -8.71
CA PHE A 373 1.70 -6.37 -7.93
C PHE A 373 1.44 -6.54 -6.44
N TRP A 374 0.37 -7.21 -6.08
CA TRP A 374 0.06 -7.51 -4.69
C TRP A 374 1.13 -8.36 -4.02
N ASP A 375 1.68 -9.34 -4.74
CA ASP A 375 2.70 -10.24 -4.23
C ASP A 375 4.11 -9.61 -4.20
N THR A 376 4.43 -8.80 -5.21
CA THR A 376 5.81 -8.34 -5.45
C THR A 376 6.12 -6.91 -5.01
N LEU A 377 5.11 -6.08 -4.72
CA LEU A 377 5.31 -4.72 -4.24
C LEU A 377 5.38 -4.64 -2.71
N LEU A 378 6.41 -3.99 -2.19
CA LEU A 378 6.53 -3.64 -0.76
C LEU A 378 5.43 -2.69 -0.29
N ASP A 379 4.97 -1.82 -1.17
CA ASP A 379 3.94 -0.82 -0.90
C ASP A 379 2.54 -1.24 -1.38
N ALA A 380 2.31 -2.54 -1.59
CA ALA A 380 1.01 -3.01 -2.03
C ALA A 380 -0.09 -2.65 -1.01
N ASP A 381 -1.10 -1.99 -1.51
CA ASP A 381 -2.27 -1.50 -0.79
C ASP A 381 -3.51 -1.83 -1.60
N LEU A 382 -4.47 -2.53 -1.02
CA LEU A 382 -5.57 -3.13 -1.76
C LEU A 382 -6.42 -2.08 -2.50
N ALA A 383 -6.73 -0.98 -1.84
CA ALA A 383 -7.52 0.09 -2.43
C ALA A 383 -6.79 0.74 -3.62
N ASN A 384 -5.50 1.10 -3.42
CA ASN A 384 -4.70 1.75 -4.45
C ASN A 384 -4.34 0.81 -5.59
N ASN A 385 -4.09 -0.46 -5.31
CA ASN A 385 -3.81 -1.48 -6.32
C ASN A 385 -5.01 -1.70 -7.23
N SER A 386 -6.19 -1.99 -6.67
CA SER A 386 -7.42 -2.21 -7.43
C SER A 386 -7.80 -0.97 -8.26
N MET A 387 -7.79 0.23 -7.64
CA MET A 387 -8.10 1.47 -8.35
C MET A 387 -7.09 1.76 -9.47
N GLY A 388 -5.80 1.62 -9.23
CA GLY A 388 -4.75 1.90 -10.22
C GLY A 388 -4.82 0.99 -11.43
N TRP A 389 -5.08 -0.29 -11.23
CA TRP A 389 -5.26 -1.28 -12.29
C TRP A 389 -6.52 -1.00 -13.11
N GLN A 390 -7.64 -0.72 -12.45
CA GLN A 390 -8.89 -0.39 -13.12
C GLN A 390 -8.83 0.94 -13.87
N TRP A 391 -8.10 1.93 -13.33
CA TRP A 391 -7.84 3.18 -14.05
C TRP A 391 -7.07 2.92 -15.36
N SER A 392 -6.04 2.09 -15.32
CA SER A 392 -5.26 1.70 -16.50
C SER A 392 -6.09 0.87 -17.49
N ALA A 393 -6.94 -0.01 -17.00
CA ALA A 393 -7.86 -0.82 -17.80
C ALA A 393 -8.97 0.02 -18.44
N GLY A 394 -9.38 1.12 -17.82
CA GLY A 394 -10.47 1.99 -18.27
C GLY A 394 -11.83 1.69 -17.65
N CYS A 395 -11.89 0.68 -16.76
CA CYS A 395 -13.12 0.22 -16.12
C CYS A 395 -13.36 0.82 -14.72
N GLY A 396 -12.41 1.61 -14.21
CA GLY A 396 -12.46 2.23 -12.89
C GLY A 396 -13.06 3.64 -12.87
N ALA A 397 -13.02 4.24 -11.67
CA ALA A 397 -13.36 5.63 -11.45
C ALA A 397 -12.35 6.57 -12.12
N ASP A 398 -12.80 7.77 -12.49
CA ASP A 398 -11.96 8.81 -13.08
C ASP A 398 -11.09 8.32 -14.26
N ALA A 399 -11.41 7.15 -14.80
CA ALA A 399 -10.83 6.67 -16.02
C ALA A 399 -11.13 7.72 -17.11
N ALA A 400 -10.10 8.09 -17.86
CA ALA A 400 -10.22 9.13 -18.87
C ALA A 400 -11.46 8.91 -19.75
N PRO A 401 -12.16 9.98 -20.19
CA PRO A 401 -13.35 9.84 -21.01
C PRO A 401 -13.09 9.06 -22.31
N TYR A 402 -11.82 8.86 -22.66
CA TYR A 402 -11.35 8.05 -23.77
C TYR A 402 -10.64 6.80 -23.27
N PHE A 403 -10.78 5.74 -24.04
CA PHE A 403 -9.96 4.56 -23.90
C PHE A 403 -8.49 4.90 -24.24
N ARG A 404 -7.73 5.30 -23.21
CA ARG A 404 -6.35 5.76 -23.40
C ARG A 404 -5.41 4.56 -23.59
N VAL A 405 -4.79 4.47 -24.75
CA VAL A 405 -3.70 3.53 -25.03
C VAL A 405 -2.38 4.31 -24.93
N MET A 406 -1.57 4.00 -23.92
CA MET A 406 -0.26 4.66 -23.73
C MET A 406 0.77 3.98 -24.62
N ASN A 407 1.34 4.69 -25.59
CA ASN A 407 2.44 4.15 -26.39
C ASN A 407 3.71 4.05 -25.51
N PRO A 408 4.25 2.85 -25.23
CA PRO A 408 5.37 2.66 -24.33
C PRO A 408 6.65 3.35 -24.82
N VAL A 409 6.90 3.37 -26.14
CA VAL A 409 8.07 4.04 -26.73
C VAL A 409 8.01 5.56 -26.50
N LEU A 410 6.86 6.19 -26.82
CA LEU A 410 6.69 7.64 -26.61
C LEU A 410 6.70 8.01 -25.12
N GLN A 411 6.19 7.16 -24.23
CA GLN A 411 6.30 7.38 -22.79
C GLN A 411 7.75 7.30 -22.33
N SER A 412 8.49 6.32 -22.84
CA SER A 412 9.92 6.13 -22.55
C SER A 412 10.73 7.33 -23.02
N GLN A 413 10.61 7.73 -24.28
CA GLN A 413 11.29 8.91 -24.85
C GLN A 413 11.03 10.18 -24.05
N LYS A 414 9.80 10.36 -23.55
CA LYS A 414 9.42 11.56 -22.80
C LYS A 414 9.96 11.56 -21.36
N PHE A 415 9.99 10.40 -20.68
CA PHE A 415 10.22 10.31 -19.23
C PHE A 415 11.53 9.58 -18.86
N ASP A 416 12.28 9.14 -19.86
CA ASP A 416 13.64 8.60 -19.77
C ASP A 416 14.41 8.93 -21.07
N PRO A 417 14.56 10.22 -21.44
CA PRO A 417 14.99 10.62 -22.78
C PRO A 417 16.35 10.08 -23.19
N THR A 418 17.25 9.85 -22.25
CA THR A 418 18.59 9.29 -22.48
C THR A 418 18.65 7.78 -22.31
N GLY A 419 17.55 7.12 -21.91
CA GLY A 419 17.52 5.69 -21.64
C GLY A 419 18.28 5.27 -20.36
N GLU A 420 18.52 6.18 -19.44
CA GLU A 420 19.25 5.89 -18.20
C GLU A 420 18.49 4.88 -17.32
N TYR A 421 17.18 5.04 -17.21
CA TYR A 421 16.32 4.08 -16.50
C TYR A 421 16.36 2.70 -17.15
N ILE A 422 16.27 2.64 -18.47
CA ILE A 422 16.36 1.38 -19.22
C ILE A 422 17.72 0.72 -18.96
N ARG A 423 18.82 1.43 -19.15
CA ARG A 423 20.20 0.90 -18.95
C ARG A 423 20.43 0.38 -17.54
N ARG A 424 19.85 1.03 -16.54
CA ARG A 424 19.98 0.64 -15.14
C ARG A 424 19.39 -0.75 -14.86
N PHE A 425 18.29 -1.13 -15.50
CA PHE A 425 17.58 -2.38 -15.25
C PHE A 425 17.63 -3.39 -16.40
N VAL A 426 18.12 -2.98 -17.55
CA VAL A 426 18.30 -3.83 -18.74
C VAL A 426 19.76 -3.71 -19.21
N PRO A 427 20.72 -4.37 -18.51
CA PRO A 427 22.14 -4.25 -18.81
C PRO A 427 22.51 -4.63 -20.23
N GLU A 428 21.78 -5.53 -20.86
CA GLU A 428 21.97 -5.95 -22.24
C GLU A 428 21.72 -4.84 -23.28
N LEU A 429 21.17 -3.71 -22.88
CA LEU A 429 20.95 -2.55 -23.73
C LEU A 429 21.89 -1.38 -23.40
N THR A 430 22.89 -1.56 -22.54
CA THR A 430 23.76 -0.48 -22.06
C THR A 430 24.46 0.26 -23.20
N GLU A 431 24.97 -0.48 -24.19
CA GLU A 431 25.71 0.05 -25.32
C GLU A 431 24.84 0.52 -26.49
N VAL A 432 23.52 0.25 -26.42
CA VAL A 432 22.59 0.67 -27.49
C VAL A 432 22.53 2.19 -27.57
N PRO A 433 22.71 2.81 -28.76
CA PRO A 433 22.62 4.27 -28.90
C PRO A 433 21.28 4.85 -28.45
N ASP A 434 21.28 6.04 -27.84
CA ASP A 434 20.09 6.72 -27.31
C ASP A 434 18.95 6.80 -28.33
N LYS A 435 19.28 6.99 -29.59
CA LYS A 435 18.31 7.02 -30.69
C LYS A 435 17.44 5.76 -30.76
N TYR A 436 17.99 4.62 -30.41
CA TYR A 436 17.31 3.31 -30.57
C TYR A 436 17.00 2.62 -29.24
N ILE A 437 17.44 3.16 -28.09
CA ILE A 437 17.29 2.53 -26.77
C ILE A 437 15.82 2.25 -26.41
N HIS A 438 14.90 3.07 -26.92
CA HIS A 438 13.48 2.96 -26.66
C HIS A 438 12.75 1.97 -27.58
N ALA A 439 13.34 1.69 -28.75
CA ALA A 439 12.79 0.80 -29.79
C ALA A 439 13.94 0.13 -30.58
N PRO A 440 14.70 -0.80 -29.96
CA PRO A 440 15.86 -1.41 -30.59
C PRO A 440 15.55 -2.16 -31.89
N TRP A 441 14.35 -2.66 -32.06
CA TRP A 441 13.88 -3.30 -33.31
C TRP A 441 13.79 -2.37 -34.53
N GLU A 442 13.89 -1.05 -34.30
CA GLU A 442 13.93 -0.05 -35.38
C GLU A 442 15.38 0.19 -35.90
N MET A 443 16.39 -0.44 -35.30
CA MET A 443 17.76 -0.34 -35.79
C MET A 443 17.92 -0.99 -37.17
N PRO A 444 18.69 -0.40 -38.08
CA PRO A 444 19.15 -1.11 -39.28
C PRO A 444 19.86 -2.40 -38.89
N GLU A 445 19.64 -3.48 -39.63
CA GLU A 445 20.16 -4.81 -39.33
C GLU A 445 21.69 -4.83 -39.05
N LEU A 446 22.47 -4.16 -39.90
CA LEU A 446 23.93 -4.05 -39.70
C LEU A 446 24.32 -3.37 -38.39
N LEU A 447 23.51 -2.41 -37.92
CA LEU A 447 23.76 -1.73 -36.66
C LEU A 447 23.31 -2.61 -35.48
N ALA A 448 22.19 -3.28 -35.63
CA ALA A 448 21.67 -4.18 -34.62
C ALA A 448 22.66 -5.30 -34.26
N THR A 449 23.35 -5.86 -35.24
CA THR A 449 24.37 -6.91 -35.00
C THR A 449 25.60 -6.44 -34.19
N GLN A 450 25.85 -5.13 -34.10
CA GLN A 450 26.92 -4.60 -33.27
C GLN A 450 26.55 -4.53 -31.78
N TYR A 451 25.29 -4.28 -31.48
CA TYR A 451 24.85 -4.00 -30.11
C TYR A 451 24.00 -5.12 -29.51
N LEU A 452 23.36 -5.94 -30.34
CA LEU A 452 22.44 -6.97 -29.88
C LEU A 452 22.90 -8.36 -30.34
N LYS A 453 22.70 -9.35 -29.47
CA LYS A 453 22.90 -10.75 -29.82
C LYS A 453 21.84 -11.17 -30.87
N PRO A 454 22.17 -12.12 -31.77
CA PRO A 454 21.24 -12.53 -32.84
C PRO A 454 19.85 -13.00 -32.36
N ASN A 455 19.77 -13.54 -31.15
CA ASN A 455 18.53 -14.02 -30.55
C ASN A 455 17.98 -13.07 -29.47
N SER A 456 18.35 -11.78 -29.54
CA SER A 456 17.84 -10.81 -28.58
C SER A 456 16.35 -10.61 -28.73
N ILE A 457 15.63 -10.66 -27.61
CA ILE A 457 14.17 -10.35 -27.57
C ILE A 457 13.86 -8.91 -28.02
N TYR A 458 14.86 -8.03 -28.00
CA TYR A 458 14.72 -6.62 -28.40
C TYR A 458 14.76 -6.41 -29.91
N LEU A 459 15.03 -7.46 -30.69
CA LEU A 459 14.85 -7.45 -32.15
C LEU A 459 13.39 -7.69 -32.55
N HIS A 460 12.64 -8.41 -31.71
CA HIS A 460 11.24 -8.80 -31.96
C HIS A 460 10.45 -8.70 -30.66
N PRO A 461 9.82 -7.53 -30.35
CA PRO A 461 9.00 -7.40 -29.16
C PRO A 461 7.77 -8.30 -29.22
N ILE A 462 7.23 -8.68 -28.07
CA ILE A 462 6.01 -9.52 -27.96
C ILE A 462 4.83 -8.94 -28.74
N VAL A 463 4.80 -7.65 -28.90
CA VAL A 463 3.84 -6.90 -29.73
C VAL A 463 4.44 -5.57 -30.13
N GLU A 464 4.37 -5.21 -31.38
CA GLU A 464 4.76 -3.87 -31.82
C GLU A 464 3.74 -2.80 -31.36
N PRO A 465 4.20 -1.58 -30.99
CA PRO A 465 3.32 -0.53 -30.47
C PRO A 465 2.14 -0.18 -31.39
N LYS A 466 2.35 -0.19 -32.71
CA LYS A 466 1.29 0.08 -33.68
C LYS A 466 0.24 -1.04 -33.70
N GLU A 467 0.67 -2.28 -33.72
CA GLU A 467 -0.19 -3.46 -33.69
C GLU A 467 -0.97 -3.54 -32.36
N GLY A 468 -0.28 -3.40 -31.23
CA GLY A 468 -0.93 -3.43 -29.90
C GLY A 468 -2.00 -2.34 -29.75
N ARG A 469 -1.75 -1.13 -30.28
CA ARG A 469 -2.76 -0.08 -30.32
C ARG A 469 -3.97 -0.48 -31.17
N GLN A 470 -3.75 -1.07 -32.33
CA GLN A 470 -4.82 -1.53 -33.21
C GLN A 470 -5.68 -2.61 -32.52
N ARG A 471 -5.06 -3.62 -31.93
CA ARG A 471 -5.74 -4.67 -31.15
C ARG A 471 -6.60 -4.07 -30.01
N ALA A 472 -6.08 -3.08 -29.29
CA ALA A 472 -6.81 -2.42 -28.22
C ALA A 472 -8.07 -1.69 -28.72
N LEU A 473 -8.01 -1.04 -29.89
CA LEU A 473 -9.15 -0.35 -30.49
C LEU A 473 -10.21 -1.33 -30.99
N GLU A 474 -9.78 -2.45 -31.59
CA GLU A 474 -10.69 -3.52 -32.02
C GLU A 474 -11.42 -4.18 -30.84
N ALA A 475 -10.70 -4.43 -29.73
CA ALA A 475 -11.30 -4.97 -28.51
C ALA A 475 -12.33 -3.99 -27.92
N LEU A 476 -12.03 -2.67 -27.93
CA LEU A 476 -12.97 -1.65 -27.49
C LEU A 476 -14.24 -1.63 -28.36
N GLU A 477 -14.10 -1.81 -29.67
CA GLU A 477 -15.26 -1.82 -30.58
C GLU A 477 -16.13 -3.06 -30.33
N LYS A 478 -15.53 -4.23 -30.16
CA LYS A 478 -16.24 -5.47 -29.75
C LYS A 478 -16.99 -5.28 -28.43
N PHE A 479 -16.35 -4.61 -27.46
CA PHE A 479 -16.97 -4.29 -26.18
C PHE A 479 -18.20 -3.39 -26.34
N LYS A 480 -18.13 -2.34 -27.16
CA LYS A 480 -19.28 -1.44 -27.44
C LYS A 480 -20.45 -2.20 -28.06
N GLN A 481 -20.16 -3.03 -29.08
CA GLN A 481 -21.16 -3.87 -29.73
C GLN A 481 -21.83 -4.83 -28.76
N ALA A 482 -21.04 -5.48 -27.87
CA ALA A 482 -21.57 -6.37 -26.84
C ALA A 482 -22.45 -5.62 -25.81
N LYS A 483 -22.11 -4.36 -25.50
CA LYS A 483 -22.91 -3.51 -24.60
C LYS A 483 -24.22 -3.04 -25.23
N GLU A 484 -24.23 -2.76 -26.54
CA GLU A 484 -25.44 -2.35 -27.27
C GLU A 484 -26.41 -3.51 -27.52
N ALA A 485 -25.93 -4.77 -27.45
CA ALA A 485 -26.72 -5.98 -27.63
C ALA A 485 -27.44 -6.46 -26.34
N GLN A 486 -27.13 -5.86 -25.20
CA GLN A 486 -27.79 -6.10 -23.90
C GLN A 486 -28.91 -5.08 -23.67
#